data_c2f67b4483eb224829f8d71e665a691c
#
_entry.id   c2f67b4483eb224829f8d71e665a691c
#
_cell.length_a   1.000
_cell.length_b   1.000
_cell.length_c   1.000
_cell.angle_alpha   90.00
_cell.angle_beta   90.00
_cell.angle_gamma   90.00
#
_symmetry.space_group_name_H-M   'P 1'
#
loop_
_entity.id
_entity.type
_entity.pdbx_description
1 polymer ?
#
loop_
_entity_poly.entity_id
_entity_poly.type
_entity_poly.pdbx_seq_one_letter_code
_entity_poly.pdbx_strand_id
1 'polypeptide(L)'
;MSANTFGPVSDWATDLDHADPAYNRDAPTIWRDLVEHGCPVAHSTRYGGMWTPLTHEYVAEVAYDTERFSSRAVVVSRSTAEDFMDAPVGGAPPITSDPPFHHHARRLLLPAFAPKVIEPWEDEIRALCRARLDAALAAANERGDRTIDAATQYAQHIPANVIARMLGLPPEDDELFRGFVHDALEAVDIETSERGANFDRLDAYLDIQIADHIEHPRDDLISYLLNVELFGEPLSPSHVRGSIALLMIAGIDTTWSAIGSSLWHLATHPDDCRRLVARPELIPVAIEEFLRAYAPVTMARVVAKQHDFHGCPMEVDDWVLLPFPAANRDPAAFDRADEVLIDRLENRHAAFGLGIHRCLGSNLARLELRVAVEEFLARIPEFELANPAGDDVTWSVGQIRGPRVLPIRIL
;
A
#
# COMPACT_ATOMS: atom_id res chain seq x y z
N MET A 1 -10.57 -19.85 -0.01
CA MET A 1 -9.53 -19.90 1.05
C MET A 1 -8.39 -20.70 0.44
N SER A 2 -7.33 -20.05 -0.04
CA SER A 2 -6.11 -20.72 -0.48
C SER A 2 -5.44 -21.33 0.76
N ALA A 3 -5.01 -22.57 0.66
CA ALA A 3 -4.35 -23.24 1.76
C ALA A 3 -2.95 -22.62 1.90
N ASN A 4 -2.66 -22.00 3.05
CA ASN A 4 -1.30 -21.64 3.43
C ASN A 4 -0.45 -22.90 3.36
N THR A 5 0.41 -23.02 2.35
CA THR A 5 1.19 -24.23 2.08
C THR A 5 2.30 -24.45 3.10
N PHE A 6 2.63 -23.44 3.94
CA PHE A 6 3.56 -23.58 5.06
C PHE A 6 2.87 -24.06 6.36
N GLY A 7 1.53 -24.07 6.40
CA GLY A 7 0.78 -24.24 7.63
C GLY A 7 0.76 -22.98 8.51
N PRO A 8 0.02 -23.01 9.63
CA PRO A 8 -0.06 -21.88 10.56
C PRO A 8 1.32 -21.50 11.11
N VAL A 9 1.54 -20.21 11.35
CA VAL A 9 2.74 -19.72 12.03
C VAL A 9 2.80 -20.27 13.45
N SER A 10 3.95 -20.86 13.79
CA SER A 10 4.20 -21.45 15.10
C SER A 10 4.87 -20.49 16.08
N ASP A 11 5.72 -19.61 15.56
CA ASP A 11 6.45 -18.57 16.31
C ASP A 11 6.78 -17.41 15.37
N TRP A 12 6.25 -16.24 15.66
CA TRP A 12 6.43 -15.05 14.82
C TRP A 12 7.88 -14.57 14.70
N ALA A 13 8.76 -14.93 15.63
CA ALA A 13 10.17 -14.54 15.58
C ALA A 13 10.99 -15.39 14.59
N THR A 14 10.61 -16.67 14.40
CA THR A 14 11.39 -17.65 13.63
C THR A 14 10.63 -18.27 12.44
N ASP A 15 9.32 -18.03 12.36
CA ASP A 15 8.42 -18.63 11.37
C ASP A 15 7.45 -17.57 10.79
N LEU A 16 7.86 -16.30 10.75
CA LEU A 16 7.04 -15.18 10.31
C LEU A 16 6.52 -15.39 8.88
N ASP A 17 5.21 -15.19 8.73
CA ASP A 17 4.51 -15.19 7.45
C ASP A 17 3.42 -14.12 7.43
N HIS A 18 3.63 -13.05 6.68
CA HIS A 18 2.66 -11.98 6.54
C HIS A 18 1.42 -12.39 5.69
N ALA A 19 1.45 -13.58 5.08
CA ALA A 19 0.29 -14.18 4.40
C ALA A 19 -0.56 -15.08 5.33
N ASP A 20 -0.14 -15.31 6.58
CA ASP A 20 -0.92 -16.11 7.54
C ASP A 20 -2.20 -15.37 7.96
N PRO A 21 -3.37 -16.02 7.98
CA PRO A 21 -4.63 -15.38 8.42
C PRO A 21 -4.60 -14.79 9.83
N ALA A 22 -3.76 -15.34 10.74
CA ALA A 22 -3.60 -14.78 12.07
C ALA A 22 -2.84 -13.44 12.05
N TYR A 23 -1.88 -13.27 11.14
CA TYR A 23 -1.22 -11.99 10.91
C TYR A 23 -2.24 -10.90 10.55
N ASN A 24 -3.18 -11.20 9.68
CA ASN A 24 -4.14 -10.20 9.20
C ASN A 24 -5.02 -9.64 10.32
N ARG A 25 -5.43 -10.51 11.28
CA ARG A 25 -6.21 -10.09 12.43
C ARG A 25 -5.40 -9.27 13.43
N ASP A 26 -4.22 -9.76 13.77
CA ASP A 26 -3.47 -9.33 14.95
C ASP A 26 -2.14 -8.65 14.63
N ALA A 27 -1.89 -8.25 13.36
CA ALA A 27 -0.62 -7.65 12.94
C ALA A 27 -0.09 -6.55 13.87
N PRO A 28 -0.90 -5.59 14.36
CA PRO A 28 -0.41 -4.59 15.31
C PRO A 28 0.16 -5.18 16.60
N THR A 29 -0.48 -6.22 17.15
CA THR A 29 0.01 -6.94 18.34
C THR A 29 1.26 -7.74 18.03
N ILE A 30 1.26 -8.47 16.91
CA ILE A 30 2.43 -9.26 16.47
C ILE A 30 3.66 -8.37 16.32
N TRP A 31 3.55 -7.22 15.64
CA TRP A 31 4.67 -6.29 15.48
C TRP A 31 5.14 -5.69 16.79
N ARG A 32 4.21 -5.29 17.66
CA ARG A 32 4.56 -4.79 19.00
C ARG A 32 5.36 -5.85 19.77
N ASP A 33 4.84 -7.07 19.85
CA ASP A 33 5.45 -8.14 20.63
C ASP A 33 6.85 -8.53 20.07
N LEU A 34 7.02 -8.50 18.74
CA LEU A 34 8.33 -8.72 18.10
C LEU A 34 9.31 -7.59 18.40
N VAL A 35 8.87 -6.32 18.36
CA VAL A 35 9.72 -5.16 18.66
C VAL A 35 10.12 -5.13 20.14
N GLU A 36 9.20 -5.46 21.05
CA GLU A 36 9.46 -5.39 22.50
C GLU A 36 10.30 -6.59 23.00
N HIS A 37 10.10 -7.77 22.47
CA HIS A 37 10.65 -9.02 23.05
C HIS A 37 11.53 -9.78 22.06
N GLY A 38 11.55 -9.40 20.80
CA GLY A 38 12.31 -10.07 19.75
C GLY A 38 13.79 -9.68 19.66
N CYS A 39 14.53 -10.40 18.85
CA CYS A 39 15.81 -9.93 18.35
C CYS A 39 15.58 -8.73 17.42
N PRO A 40 16.39 -7.68 17.45
CA PRO A 40 16.23 -6.53 16.53
C PRO A 40 16.20 -6.88 15.04
N VAL A 41 16.73 -8.09 14.68
CA VAL A 41 16.61 -8.68 13.35
C VAL A 41 16.10 -10.12 13.54
N ALA A 42 14.84 -10.36 13.22
CA ALA A 42 14.26 -11.70 13.21
C ALA A 42 14.65 -12.45 11.94
N HIS A 43 14.58 -13.79 11.97
CA HIS A 43 14.85 -14.62 10.81
C HIS A 43 13.82 -15.74 10.68
N SER A 44 12.99 -15.66 9.65
CA SER A 44 12.04 -16.71 9.29
C SER A 44 12.69 -17.73 8.35
N THR A 45 12.35 -19.02 8.53
CA THR A 45 12.78 -20.09 7.62
C THR A 45 11.89 -20.22 6.39
N ARG A 46 10.78 -19.48 6.33
CA ARG A 46 9.86 -19.46 5.18
C ARG A 46 10.49 -18.74 3.99
N TYR A 47 9.99 -19.00 2.80
CA TYR A 47 10.44 -18.39 1.54
C TYR A 47 11.93 -18.64 1.21
N GLY A 48 12.52 -19.71 1.73
CA GLY A 48 13.95 -20.01 1.56
C GLY A 48 14.88 -19.28 2.54
N GLY A 49 14.32 -18.54 3.48
CA GLY A 49 15.01 -17.70 4.45
C GLY A 49 14.69 -16.22 4.24
N MET A 50 14.25 -15.54 5.33
CA MET A 50 13.88 -14.14 5.26
C MET A 50 14.31 -13.40 6.52
N TRP A 51 15.17 -12.43 6.38
CA TRP A 51 15.58 -11.52 7.45
C TRP A 51 14.55 -10.42 7.64
N THR A 52 14.29 -10.04 8.89
CA THR A 52 13.28 -9.02 9.21
C THR A 52 13.84 -8.06 10.25
N PRO A 53 14.44 -6.91 9.85
CA PRO A 53 14.77 -5.84 10.77
C PRO A 53 13.50 -5.29 11.40
N LEU A 54 13.47 -5.09 12.72
CA LEU A 54 12.27 -4.72 13.47
C LEU A 54 12.31 -3.28 13.98
N THR A 55 13.50 -2.71 14.18
CA THR A 55 13.64 -1.33 14.67
C THR A 55 13.53 -0.32 13.53
N HIS A 56 13.08 0.89 13.86
CA HIS A 56 13.03 2.00 12.88
C HIS A 56 14.41 2.28 12.28
N GLU A 57 15.47 2.23 13.11
CA GLU A 57 16.85 2.45 12.69
C GLU A 57 17.30 1.40 11.66
N TYR A 58 17.07 0.11 11.92
CA TYR A 58 17.54 -0.97 11.05
C TYR A 58 16.73 -1.04 9.75
N VAL A 59 15.41 -0.80 9.82
CA VAL A 59 14.57 -0.65 8.61
C VAL A 59 15.05 0.52 7.75
N ALA A 60 15.43 1.63 8.38
CA ALA A 60 15.98 2.78 7.66
C ALA A 60 17.35 2.44 7.04
N GLU A 61 18.25 1.78 7.78
CA GLU A 61 19.55 1.36 7.25
C GLU A 61 19.40 0.51 5.99
N VAL A 62 18.57 -0.52 6.01
CA VAL A 62 18.29 -1.35 4.83
C VAL A 62 17.69 -0.53 3.68
N ALA A 63 16.76 0.37 3.98
CA ALA A 63 16.08 1.17 2.96
C ALA A 63 16.99 2.20 2.27
N TYR A 64 18.02 2.68 2.93
CA TYR A 64 18.99 3.65 2.39
C TYR A 64 20.22 3.01 1.74
N ASP A 65 20.57 1.79 2.09
CA ASP A 65 21.74 1.11 1.55
C ASP A 65 21.43 0.34 0.26
N THR A 66 21.52 1.04 -0.85
CA THR A 66 21.27 0.47 -2.17
C THR A 66 22.45 -0.32 -2.74
N GLU A 67 23.59 -0.37 -2.05
CA GLU A 67 24.73 -1.18 -2.49
C GLU A 67 24.64 -2.62 -1.99
N ARG A 68 24.15 -2.80 -0.74
CA ARG A 68 24.00 -4.12 -0.13
C ARG A 68 22.61 -4.72 -0.36
N PHE A 69 21.59 -3.86 -0.57
CA PHE A 69 20.19 -4.27 -0.70
C PHE A 69 19.56 -3.79 -2.00
N SER A 70 19.33 -4.72 -2.93
CA SER A 70 18.74 -4.45 -4.24
C SER A 70 17.20 -4.39 -4.15
N SER A 71 16.61 -3.53 -4.96
CA SER A 71 15.16 -3.43 -5.17
C SER A 71 14.67 -4.27 -6.34
N ARG A 72 15.50 -5.14 -6.95
CA ARG A 72 15.10 -5.98 -8.11
C ARG A 72 13.85 -6.82 -7.83
N ALA A 73 13.61 -7.15 -6.56
CA ALA A 73 12.37 -7.74 -6.06
C ALA A 73 11.95 -7.02 -4.79
N VAL A 74 10.70 -6.55 -4.74
CA VAL A 74 10.17 -5.73 -3.63
C VAL A 74 9.03 -6.42 -2.89
N VAL A 75 8.73 -7.66 -3.28
CA VAL A 75 7.65 -8.52 -2.79
C VAL A 75 8.26 -9.86 -2.46
N VAL A 76 8.22 -10.26 -1.19
CA VAL A 76 8.64 -11.61 -0.80
C VAL A 76 7.76 -12.64 -1.48
N SER A 77 8.35 -13.59 -2.15
CA SER A 77 7.67 -14.66 -2.85
C SER A 77 8.48 -15.95 -2.81
N ARG A 78 7.90 -17.03 -3.32
CA ARG A 78 8.63 -18.31 -3.50
C ARG A 78 9.50 -18.32 -4.76
N SER A 79 9.42 -17.27 -5.55
CA SER A 79 10.28 -17.13 -6.73
C SER A 79 11.74 -17.01 -6.31
N THR A 80 12.61 -17.61 -7.10
CA THR A 80 14.06 -17.51 -6.90
C THR A 80 14.60 -16.21 -7.51
N ALA A 81 15.86 -15.88 -7.21
CA ALA A 81 16.51 -14.71 -7.79
C ALA A 81 16.53 -14.73 -9.33
N GLU A 82 16.53 -15.91 -9.94
CA GLU A 82 16.54 -16.11 -11.40
C GLU A 82 15.19 -15.73 -12.06
N ASP A 83 14.10 -15.71 -11.27
CA ASP A 83 12.76 -15.38 -11.76
C ASP A 83 12.52 -13.86 -11.91
N PHE A 84 13.46 -13.03 -11.44
CA PHE A 84 13.32 -11.58 -11.49
C PHE A 84 14.21 -10.97 -12.58
N MET A 85 13.72 -9.90 -13.20
CA MET A 85 14.53 -9.13 -14.14
C MET A 85 15.75 -8.53 -13.42
N ASP A 86 16.90 -8.55 -14.11
CA ASP A 86 18.14 -8.04 -13.56
C ASP A 86 18.06 -6.54 -13.21
N ALA A 87 18.68 -6.19 -12.08
CA ALA A 87 19.03 -4.82 -11.79
C ALA A 87 20.02 -4.30 -12.89
N PRO A 88 20.04 -2.99 -13.19
CA PRO A 88 19.33 -1.94 -12.44
C PRO A 88 17.93 -1.57 -12.94
N VAL A 89 17.42 -2.17 -14.03
CA VAL A 89 16.19 -1.73 -14.70
C VAL A 89 14.93 -2.25 -14.01
N GLY A 90 14.81 -3.58 -13.87
CA GLY A 90 13.65 -4.23 -13.29
C GLY A 90 12.38 -4.20 -14.16
N GLY A 91 11.35 -4.94 -13.75
CA GLY A 91 10.09 -5.09 -14.51
C GLY A 91 9.07 -3.98 -14.26
N ALA A 92 9.17 -3.26 -13.15
CA ALA A 92 8.25 -2.17 -12.76
C ALA A 92 9.03 -0.89 -12.35
N PRO A 93 9.63 -0.17 -13.32
CA PRO A 93 10.40 1.04 -13.01
C PRO A 93 9.50 2.15 -12.42
N PRO A 94 9.97 2.89 -11.41
CA PRO A 94 11.28 2.81 -10.75
C PRO A 94 11.32 1.90 -9.51
N ILE A 95 10.24 1.22 -9.08
CA ILE A 95 10.20 0.54 -7.78
C ILE A 95 11.10 -0.70 -7.74
N THR A 96 11.24 -1.41 -8.86
CA THR A 96 12.13 -2.57 -9.02
C THR A 96 13.50 -2.21 -9.59
N SER A 97 13.82 -0.92 -9.63
CA SER A 97 15.07 -0.43 -10.22
C SER A 97 16.08 -0.03 -9.17
N ASP A 98 17.37 -0.26 -9.47
CA ASP A 98 18.49 0.18 -8.63
C ASP A 98 19.23 1.37 -9.26
N PRO A 99 20.02 2.14 -8.46
CA PRO A 99 20.90 3.17 -9.01
C PRO A 99 21.94 2.59 -10.01
N PRO A 100 22.33 3.35 -11.05
CA PRO A 100 21.92 4.75 -11.32
C PRO A 100 20.58 4.88 -12.05
N PHE A 101 20.03 3.80 -12.63
CA PHE A 101 18.83 3.82 -13.46
C PHE A 101 17.60 4.35 -12.68
N HIS A 102 17.41 3.91 -11.44
CA HIS A 102 16.32 4.34 -10.57
C HIS A 102 16.13 5.87 -10.56
N HIS A 103 17.20 6.64 -10.39
CA HIS A 103 17.11 8.10 -10.28
C HIS A 103 16.56 8.75 -11.53
N HIS A 104 16.92 8.23 -12.68
CA HIS A 104 16.47 8.74 -13.97
C HIS A 104 15.00 8.37 -14.22
N ALA A 105 14.64 7.11 -14.04
CA ALA A 105 13.25 6.64 -14.19
C ALA A 105 12.30 7.35 -13.23
N ARG A 106 12.70 7.49 -11.95
CA ARG A 106 11.88 8.20 -10.95
C ARG A 106 11.67 9.67 -11.30
N ARG A 107 12.68 10.34 -11.84
CA ARG A 107 12.61 11.75 -12.21
C ARG A 107 11.55 12.03 -13.29
N LEU A 108 11.25 11.08 -14.15
CA LEU A 108 10.19 11.21 -15.16
C LEU A 108 8.81 11.34 -14.52
N LEU A 109 8.55 10.61 -13.43
CA LEU A 109 7.25 10.56 -12.76
C LEU A 109 7.05 11.66 -11.73
N LEU A 110 8.13 12.18 -11.11
CA LEU A 110 8.04 13.18 -10.05
C LEU A 110 7.16 14.39 -10.36
N PRO A 111 7.21 15.00 -11.58
CA PRO A 111 6.39 16.17 -11.89
C PRO A 111 4.89 15.94 -11.73
N ALA A 112 4.39 14.77 -12.12
CA ALA A 112 2.97 14.43 -12.07
C ALA A 112 2.42 14.32 -10.62
N PHE A 113 3.29 14.06 -9.63
CA PHE A 113 2.92 13.94 -8.21
C PHE A 113 3.37 15.12 -7.36
N ALA A 114 3.80 16.22 -8.01
CA ALA A 114 4.16 17.45 -7.31
C ALA A 114 2.93 18.08 -6.63
N PRO A 115 3.07 18.71 -5.44
CA PRO A 115 1.92 19.29 -4.71
C PRO A 115 1.04 20.18 -5.58
N LYS A 116 1.63 21.04 -6.40
CA LYS A 116 0.89 21.97 -7.30
C LYS A 116 0.05 21.26 -8.37
N VAL A 117 0.41 20.03 -8.74
CA VAL A 117 -0.34 19.22 -9.73
C VAL A 117 -1.42 18.40 -9.04
N ILE A 118 -1.18 18.02 -7.78
CA ILE A 118 -2.12 17.22 -6.98
C ILE A 118 -3.22 18.08 -6.34
N GLU A 119 -2.91 19.29 -5.88
CA GLU A 119 -3.86 20.16 -5.19
C GLU A 119 -5.18 20.40 -5.98
N PRO A 120 -5.19 20.62 -7.30
CA PRO A 120 -6.42 20.78 -8.07
C PRO A 120 -7.36 19.57 -8.09
N TRP A 121 -6.89 18.37 -7.75
CA TRP A 121 -7.71 17.17 -7.68
C TRP A 121 -8.66 17.15 -6.48
N GLU A 122 -8.51 18.05 -5.51
CA GLU A 122 -9.31 18.04 -4.28
C GLU A 122 -10.81 18.12 -4.55
N ASP A 123 -11.27 19.02 -5.41
CA ASP A 123 -12.69 19.18 -5.71
C ASP A 123 -13.29 17.93 -6.36
N GLU A 124 -12.53 17.28 -7.23
CA GLU A 124 -12.94 16.06 -7.91
C GLU A 124 -13.01 14.86 -6.94
N ILE A 125 -11.99 14.69 -6.10
CA ILE A 125 -11.97 13.65 -5.06
C ILE A 125 -13.13 13.85 -4.10
N ARG A 126 -13.41 15.11 -3.70
CA ARG A 126 -14.52 15.47 -2.82
C ARG A 126 -15.87 15.14 -3.44
N ALA A 127 -16.07 15.46 -4.72
CA ALA A 127 -17.29 15.11 -5.46
C ALA A 127 -17.47 13.58 -5.55
N LEU A 128 -16.41 12.83 -5.80
CA LEU A 128 -16.42 11.38 -5.83
C LEU A 128 -16.79 10.78 -4.46
N CYS A 129 -16.18 11.27 -3.38
CA CYS A 129 -16.48 10.83 -2.02
C CYS A 129 -17.96 11.02 -1.70
N ARG A 130 -18.53 12.20 -1.99
CA ARG A 130 -19.95 12.49 -1.78
C ARG A 130 -20.85 11.56 -2.58
N ALA A 131 -20.55 11.35 -3.87
CA ALA A 131 -21.35 10.48 -4.72
C ALA A 131 -21.36 9.02 -4.20
N ARG A 132 -20.22 8.51 -3.73
CA ARG A 132 -20.13 7.16 -3.15
C ARG A 132 -20.89 7.05 -1.82
N LEU A 133 -20.81 8.04 -0.95
CA LEU A 133 -21.59 8.07 0.29
C LEU A 133 -23.08 8.13 0.01
N ASP A 134 -23.53 8.98 -0.90
CA ASP A 134 -24.95 9.09 -1.26
C ASP A 134 -25.49 7.77 -1.82
N ALA A 135 -24.71 7.07 -2.66
CA ALA A 135 -25.08 5.76 -3.18
C ALA A 135 -25.16 4.69 -2.07
N ALA A 136 -24.16 4.65 -1.16
CA ALA A 136 -24.16 3.69 -0.04
C ALA A 136 -25.34 3.93 0.90
N LEU A 137 -25.65 5.18 1.23
CA LEU A 137 -26.77 5.55 2.08
C LEU A 137 -28.13 5.27 1.42
N ALA A 138 -28.25 5.50 0.10
CA ALA A 138 -29.46 5.17 -0.64
C ALA A 138 -29.72 3.65 -0.62
N ALA A 139 -28.69 2.83 -0.85
CA ALA A 139 -28.78 1.38 -0.80
C ALA A 139 -29.17 0.87 0.61
N ALA A 140 -28.62 1.47 1.69
CA ALA A 140 -29.01 1.15 3.04
C ALA A 140 -30.49 1.48 3.32
N ASN A 141 -30.95 2.66 2.88
CA ASN A 141 -32.34 3.07 3.02
C ASN A 141 -33.30 2.14 2.25
N GLU A 142 -32.95 1.70 1.04
CA GLU A 142 -33.75 0.74 0.26
C GLU A 142 -33.87 -0.63 0.94
N ARG A 143 -32.82 -1.07 1.64
CA ARG A 143 -32.87 -2.29 2.46
C ARG A 143 -33.63 -2.10 3.77
N GLY A 144 -33.90 -0.87 4.17
CA GLY A 144 -34.54 -0.54 5.43
C GLY A 144 -33.64 -0.74 6.65
N ASP A 145 -32.32 -0.70 6.45
CA ASP A 145 -31.32 -0.81 7.53
C ASP A 145 -30.46 0.45 7.61
N ARG A 146 -29.55 0.50 8.59
CA ARG A 146 -28.61 1.61 8.80
C ARG A 146 -27.15 1.16 8.65
N THR A 147 -26.92 0.08 7.91
CA THR A 147 -25.60 -0.53 7.74
C THR A 147 -25.08 -0.27 6.35
N ILE A 148 -23.83 0.17 6.25
CA ILE A 148 -23.06 0.23 5.01
C ILE A 148 -21.74 -0.51 5.18
N ASP A 149 -21.17 -0.98 4.10
CA ASP A 149 -19.80 -1.48 4.07
C ASP A 149 -18.86 -0.34 3.65
N ALA A 150 -18.14 0.22 4.64
CA ALA A 150 -17.27 1.37 4.42
C ALA A 150 -16.04 1.02 3.55
N ALA A 151 -15.63 -0.24 3.46
CA ALA A 151 -14.55 -0.67 2.56
C ALA A 151 -15.04 -0.82 1.12
N THR A 152 -16.07 -1.64 0.88
CA THR A 152 -16.50 -1.99 -0.48
C THR A 152 -17.42 -0.95 -1.13
N GLN A 153 -18.21 -0.19 -0.36
CA GLN A 153 -19.12 0.81 -0.90
C GLN A 153 -18.51 2.21 -0.95
N TYR A 154 -17.39 2.44 -0.25
CA TYR A 154 -16.77 3.75 -0.18
C TYR A 154 -15.26 3.72 -0.47
N ALA A 155 -14.43 3.21 0.44
CA ALA A 155 -12.98 3.39 0.42
C ALA A 155 -12.32 2.89 -0.87
N GLN A 156 -12.70 1.72 -1.38
CA GLN A 156 -12.08 1.10 -2.56
C GLN A 156 -12.25 1.90 -3.86
N HIS A 157 -13.33 2.67 -3.99
CA HIS A 157 -13.64 3.39 -5.23
C HIS A 157 -12.85 4.68 -5.40
N ILE A 158 -12.38 5.27 -4.31
CA ILE A 158 -11.73 6.58 -4.34
C ILE A 158 -10.41 6.50 -5.11
N PRO A 159 -9.41 5.71 -4.67
CA PRO A 159 -8.13 5.65 -5.36
C PRO A 159 -8.22 5.02 -6.75
N ALA A 160 -9.10 4.04 -6.96
CA ALA A 160 -9.27 3.41 -8.27
C ALA A 160 -9.71 4.42 -9.34
N ASN A 161 -10.69 5.27 -9.02
CA ASN A 161 -11.15 6.30 -9.94
C ASN A 161 -10.10 7.40 -10.17
N VAL A 162 -9.41 7.84 -9.10
CA VAL A 162 -8.41 8.91 -9.22
C VAL A 162 -7.23 8.46 -10.09
N ILE A 163 -6.65 7.28 -9.82
CA ILE A 163 -5.50 6.81 -10.59
C ILE A 163 -5.87 6.49 -12.04
N ALA A 164 -7.06 5.93 -12.28
CA ALA A 164 -7.55 5.68 -13.63
C ALA A 164 -7.57 6.97 -14.46
N ARG A 165 -8.14 8.04 -13.91
CA ARG A 165 -8.20 9.35 -14.59
C ARG A 165 -6.83 9.98 -14.78
N MET A 166 -5.93 9.89 -13.80
CA MET A 166 -4.56 10.39 -13.95
C MET A 166 -3.79 9.66 -15.05
N LEU A 167 -4.05 8.38 -15.22
CA LEU A 167 -3.45 7.56 -16.27
C LEU A 167 -4.10 7.76 -17.65
N GLY A 168 -5.35 8.26 -17.70
CA GLY A 168 -6.16 8.34 -18.92
C GLY A 168 -6.89 7.05 -19.24
N LEU A 169 -7.07 6.16 -18.25
CA LEU A 169 -7.81 4.89 -18.38
C LEU A 169 -9.32 5.12 -18.19
N PRO A 170 -10.18 4.29 -18.80
CA PRO A 170 -11.62 4.37 -18.64
C PRO A 170 -12.04 4.17 -17.17
N PRO A 171 -12.69 5.15 -16.51
CA PRO A 171 -13.12 5.00 -15.11
C PRO A 171 -14.15 3.87 -14.87
N GLU A 172 -14.86 3.45 -15.92
CA GLU A 172 -15.81 2.34 -15.90
C GLU A 172 -15.13 0.98 -15.70
N ASP A 173 -13.82 0.89 -15.94
CA ASP A 173 -13.03 -0.33 -15.73
C ASP A 173 -12.54 -0.47 -14.27
N ASP A 174 -13.09 0.29 -13.32
CA ASP A 174 -12.64 0.29 -11.92
C ASP A 174 -12.68 -1.10 -11.25
N GLU A 175 -13.67 -1.92 -11.61
CA GLU A 175 -13.78 -3.30 -11.12
C GLU A 175 -12.68 -4.20 -11.70
N LEU A 176 -12.35 -4.00 -12.99
CA LEU A 176 -11.23 -4.70 -13.63
C LEU A 176 -9.90 -4.34 -12.99
N PHE A 177 -9.68 -3.06 -12.68
CA PHE A 177 -8.44 -2.59 -12.01
C PHE A 177 -8.28 -3.23 -10.63
N ARG A 178 -9.36 -3.30 -9.85
CA ARG A 178 -9.34 -3.97 -8.54
C ARG A 178 -9.03 -5.46 -8.66
N GLY A 179 -9.54 -6.11 -9.72
CA GLY A 179 -9.19 -7.49 -10.05
C GLY A 179 -7.70 -7.66 -10.30
N PHE A 180 -7.08 -6.80 -11.10
CA PHE A 180 -5.64 -6.84 -11.34
C PHE A 180 -4.81 -6.59 -10.07
N VAL A 181 -5.25 -5.66 -9.22
CA VAL A 181 -4.60 -5.38 -7.94
C VAL A 181 -4.67 -6.58 -6.99
N HIS A 182 -5.84 -7.19 -6.87
CA HIS A 182 -6.03 -8.42 -6.08
C HIS A 182 -5.12 -9.55 -6.58
N ASP A 183 -5.10 -9.80 -7.88
CA ASP A 183 -4.26 -10.83 -8.50
C ASP A 183 -2.76 -10.59 -8.29
N ALA A 184 -2.34 -9.32 -8.28
CA ALA A 184 -0.94 -8.95 -8.11
C ALA A 184 -0.47 -9.02 -6.64
N LEU A 185 -1.30 -8.62 -5.67
CA LEU A 185 -0.88 -8.36 -4.29
C LEU A 185 -1.46 -9.32 -3.25
N GLU A 186 -2.66 -9.86 -3.47
CA GLU A 186 -3.34 -10.71 -2.49
C GLU A 186 -3.35 -12.20 -2.85
N ALA A 187 -3.16 -12.53 -4.12
CA ALA A 187 -3.07 -13.92 -4.58
C ALA A 187 -1.66 -14.50 -4.32
N VAL A 188 -1.24 -14.54 -3.05
CA VAL A 188 0.13 -14.93 -2.66
C VAL A 188 0.39 -16.43 -2.72
N ASP A 189 -0.66 -17.26 -2.68
CA ASP A 189 -0.58 -18.72 -2.64
C ASP A 189 -0.86 -19.40 -3.99
N ILE A 190 -0.95 -18.61 -5.07
CA ILE A 190 -1.14 -19.19 -6.41
C ILE A 190 0.19 -19.74 -6.97
N GLU A 191 0.07 -20.75 -7.81
CA GLU A 191 1.22 -21.29 -8.55
C GLU A 191 1.89 -20.19 -9.39
N THR A 192 3.20 -20.28 -9.57
CA THR A 192 3.97 -19.30 -10.38
C THR A 192 3.39 -19.13 -11.78
N SER A 193 2.86 -20.22 -12.37
CA SER A 193 2.19 -20.21 -13.69
C SER A 193 0.89 -19.40 -13.69
N GLU A 194 0.08 -19.48 -12.63
CA GLU A 194 -1.17 -18.71 -12.50
C GLU A 194 -0.88 -17.24 -12.27
N ARG A 195 0.14 -16.93 -11.44
CA ARG A 195 0.62 -15.57 -11.24
C ARG A 195 1.10 -14.97 -12.56
N GLY A 196 1.86 -15.71 -13.36
CA GLY A 196 2.27 -15.29 -14.71
C GLY A 196 1.07 -14.95 -15.58
N ALA A 197 0.06 -15.83 -15.62
CA ALA A 197 -1.15 -15.62 -16.42
C ALA A 197 -1.95 -14.36 -15.97
N ASN A 198 -1.95 -14.03 -14.69
CA ASN A 198 -2.60 -12.81 -14.19
C ASN A 198 -1.87 -11.55 -14.66
N PHE A 199 -0.54 -11.54 -14.61
CA PHE A 199 0.24 -10.44 -15.18
C PHE A 199 0.09 -10.34 -16.71
N ASP A 200 0.01 -11.46 -17.44
CA ASP A 200 -0.24 -11.46 -18.88
C ASP A 200 -1.58 -10.79 -19.24
N ARG A 201 -2.61 -10.97 -18.41
CA ARG A 201 -3.92 -10.31 -18.58
C ARG A 201 -3.83 -8.79 -18.37
N LEU A 202 -3.12 -8.37 -17.35
CA LEU A 202 -2.85 -6.95 -17.09
C LEU A 202 -2.05 -6.34 -18.24
N ASP A 203 -0.97 -7.01 -18.67
CA ASP A 203 -0.13 -6.57 -19.77
C ASP A 203 -0.91 -6.42 -21.07
N ALA A 204 -1.77 -7.41 -21.40
CA ALA A 204 -2.62 -7.35 -22.58
C ALA A 204 -3.62 -6.17 -22.55
N TYR A 205 -4.21 -5.88 -21.38
CA TYR A 205 -5.06 -4.71 -21.19
C TYR A 205 -4.27 -3.40 -21.40
N LEU A 206 -3.11 -3.29 -20.80
CA LEU A 206 -2.27 -2.09 -20.90
C LEU A 206 -1.74 -1.89 -22.33
N ASP A 207 -1.41 -2.96 -23.06
CA ASP A 207 -0.99 -2.85 -24.46
C ASP A 207 -2.08 -2.27 -25.34
N ILE A 208 -3.36 -2.62 -25.10
CA ILE A 208 -4.50 -2.01 -25.80
C ILE A 208 -4.61 -0.52 -25.48
N GLN A 209 -4.48 -0.13 -24.21
CA GLN A 209 -4.55 1.26 -23.80
C GLN A 209 -3.38 2.09 -24.34
N ILE A 210 -2.17 1.53 -24.33
CA ILE A 210 -0.98 2.17 -24.92
C ILE A 210 -1.16 2.40 -26.43
N ALA A 211 -1.68 1.39 -27.17
CA ALA A 211 -1.94 1.52 -28.59
C ALA A 211 -2.96 2.62 -28.89
N ASP A 212 -4.04 2.71 -28.10
CA ASP A 212 -5.05 3.76 -28.24
C ASP A 212 -4.45 5.16 -27.97
N HIS A 213 -3.58 5.32 -26.97
CA HIS A 213 -2.94 6.61 -26.68
C HIS A 213 -1.87 7.01 -27.70
N ILE A 214 -1.28 6.06 -28.43
CA ILE A 214 -0.41 6.35 -29.57
C ILE A 214 -1.23 6.95 -30.73
N GLU A 215 -2.41 6.38 -31.00
CA GLU A 215 -3.30 6.84 -32.07
C GLU A 215 -4.07 8.13 -31.67
N HIS A 216 -4.44 8.25 -30.39
CA HIS A 216 -5.25 9.33 -29.84
C HIS A 216 -4.60 9.93 -28.58
N PRO A 217 -3.52 10.72 -28.71
CA PRO A 217 -2.85 11.34 -27.58
C PRO A 217 -3.78 12.26 -26.78
N ARG A 218 -3.65 12.20 -25.43
CA ARG A 218 -4.46 12.97 -24.47
C ARG A 218 -3.55 13.69 -23.47
N ASP A 219 -4.16 14.53 -22.63
CA ASP A 219 -3.45 15.17 -21.50
C ASP A 219 -3.49 14.27 -20.26
N ASP A 220 -2.72 13.19 -20.29
CA ASP A 220 -2.64 12.18 -19.22
C ASP A 220 -1.23 11.57 -19.10
N LEU A 221 -1.05 10.71 -18.08
CA LEU A 221 0.26 10.12 -17.79
C LEU A 221 0.71 9.09 -18.84
N ILE A 222 -0.22 8.36 -19.47
CA ILE A 222 0.16 7.41 -20.54
C ILE A 222 0.72 8.18 -21.72
N SER A 223 0.00 9.19 -22.21
CA SER A 223 0.46 10.04 -23.32
C SER A 223 1.76 10.76 -22.97
N TYR A 224 1.91 11.22 -21.72
CA TYR A 224 3.16 11.82 -21.26
C TYR A 224 4.34 10.83 -21.36
N LEU A 225 4.19 9.61 -20.80
CA LEU A 225 5.26 8.61 -20.82
C LEU A 225 5.65 8.16 -22.24
N LEU A 226 4.70 8.16 -23.18
CA LEU A 226 4.96 7.84 -24.58
C LEU A 226 5.78 8.92 -25.30
N ASN A 227 5.85 10.14 -24.76
CA ASN A 227 6.51 11.29 -25.40
C ASN A 227 7.77 11.77 -24.66
N VAL A 228 8.17 11.12 -23.55
CA VAL A 228 9.41 11.47 -22.84
C VAL A 228 10.57 10.57 -23.24
N GLU A 229 11.77 11.09 -23.07
CA GLU A 229 13.03 10.40 -23.34
C GLU A 229 13.78 10.07 -22.04
N LEU A 230 14.46 8.95 -22.06
CA LEU A 230 15.40 8.53 -21.04
C LEU A 230 16.76 8.28 -21.69
N PHE A 231 17.80 9.00 -21.26
CA PHE A 231 19.15 8.97 -21.87
C PHE A 231 19.19 9.37 -23.35
N GLY A 232 18.24 10.20 -23.81
CA GLY A 232 18.14 10.67 -25.20
C GLY A 232 17.43 9.71 -26.15
N GLU A 233 16.82 8.66 -25.61
CA GLU A 233 16.03 7.68 -26.38
C GLU A 233 14.59 7.63 -25.82
N PRO A 234 13.58 7.41 -26.68
CA PRO A 234 12.21 7.16 -26.21
C PRO A 234 12.16 5.98 -25.25
N LEU A 235 11.22 6.02 -24.29
CA LEU A 235 11.01 4.88 -23.41
C LEU A 235 10.63 3.64 -24.21
N SER A 236 11.19 2.48 -23.84
CA SER A 236 10.76 1.21 -24.42
C SER A 236 9.30 0.91 -24.06
N PRO A 237 8.54 0.20 -24.92
CA PRO A 237 7.16 -0.21 -24.60
C PRO A 237 7.04 -0.94 -23.27
N SER A 238 8.00 -1.79 -22.93
CA SER A 238 8.03 -2.50 -21.64
C SER A 238 8.25 -1.55 -20.45
N HIS A 239 9.05 -0.49 -20.60
CA HIS A 239 9.22 0.53 -19.56
C HIS A 239 7.92 1.31 -19.34
N VAL A 240 7.28 1.76 -20.42
CA VAL A 240 5.99 2.47 -20.34
C VAL A 240 4.98 1.58 -19.64
N ARG A 241 4.77 0.35 -20.12
CA ARG A 241 3.83 -0.61 -19.55
C ARG A 241 4.11 -0.89 -18.07
N GLY A 242 5.36 -1.22 -17.71
CA GLY A 242 5.75 -1.48 -16.33
C GLY A 242 5.54 -0.29 -15.40
N SER A 243 5.77 0.94 -15.87
CA SER A 243 5.51 2.16 -15.10
C SER A 243 4.01 2.40 -14.88
N ILE A 244 3.17 2.16 -15.91
CA ILE A 244 1.70 2.29 -15.80
C ILE A 244 1.15 1.22 -14.85
N ALA A 245 1.56 -0.04 -15.01
CA ALA A 245 1.19 -1.14 -14.12
C ALA A 245 1.54 -0.83 -12.67
N LEU A 246 2.76 -0.32 -12.42
CA LEU A 246 3.19 0.11 -11.09
C LEU A 246 2.28 1.18 -10.52
N LEU A 247 2.00 2.25 -11.27
CA LEU A 247 1.18 3.36 -10.78
C LEU A 247 -0.25 2.92 -10.45
N MET A 248 -0.81 2.03 -11.26
CA MET A 248 -2.14 1.47 -11.05
C MET A 248 -2.17 0.59 -9.79
N ILE A 249 -1.27 -0.40 -9.67
CA ILE A 249 -1.24 -1.33 -8.54
C ILE A 249 -0.92 -0.58 -7.23
N ALA A 250 0.12 0.24 -7.22
CA ALA A 250 0.56 0.94 -6.03
C ALA A 250 -0.41 2.05 -5.59
N GLY A 251 -1.13 2.69 -6.53
CA GLY A 251 -2.02 3.80 -6.25
C GLY A 251 -3.37 3.37 -5.68
N ILE A 252 -3.85 2.16 -5.95
CA ILE A 252 -5.19 1.71 -5.57
C ILE A 252 -5.20 1.11 -4.17
N ASP A 253 -4.52 0.00 -3.98
CA ASP A 253 -4.69 -0.85 -2.78
C ASP A 253 -4.19 -0.20 -1.50
N THR A 254 -3.06 0.50 -1.57
CA THR A 254 -2.46 1.14 -0.40
C THR A 254 -3.34 2.25 0.18
N THR A 255 -3.94 3.06 -0.69
CA THR A 255 -4.82 4.18 -0.29
C THR A 255 -6.18 3.65 0.17
N TRP A 256 -6.76 2.66 -0.53
CA TRP A 256 -7.95 1.95 -0.06
C TRP A 256 -7.76 1.40 1.35
N SER A 257 -6.67 0.64 1.57
CA SER A 257 -6.32 0.06 2.86
C SER A 257 -6.15 1.12 3.96
N ALA A 258 -5.54 2.26 3.65
CA ALA A 258 -5.34 3.35 4.61
C ALA A 258 -6.65 4.08 4.96
N ILE A 259 -7.52 4.35 3.97
CA ILE A 259 -8.86 4.92 4.21
C ILE A 259 -9.67 3.95 5.08
N GLY A 260 -9.73 2.68 4.69
CA GLY A 260 -10.46 1.64 5.43
C GLY A 260 -9.98 1.51 6.87
N SER A 261 -8.66 1.48 7.10
CA SER A 261 -8.07 1.40 8.44
C SER A 261 -8.37 2.64 9.29
N SER A 262 -8.41 3.83 8.68
CA SER A 262 -8.81 5.06 9.37
C SER A 262 -10.27 5.00 9.81
N LEU A 263 -11.17 4.54 8.95
CA LEU A 263 -12.60 4.39 9.28
C LEU A 263 -12.83 3.26 10.31
N TRP A 264 -12.07 2.17 10.22
CA TRP A 264 -12.10 1.11 11.22
C TRP A 264 -11.68 1.63 12.60
N HIS A 265 -10.62 2.45 12.68
CA HIS A 265 -10.22 3.10 13.92
C HIS A 265 -11.36 3.94 14.49
N LEU A 266 -11.96 4.80 13.69
CA LEU A 266 -13.03 5.69 14.13
C LEU A 266 -14.30 4.94 14.54
N ALA A 267 -14.60 3.79 13.91
CA ALA A 267 -15.71 2.91 14.29
C ALA A 267 -15.49 2.21 15.65
N THR A 268 -14.22 1.97 16.01
CA THR A 268 -13.83 1.28 17.27
C THR A 268 -13.40 2.23 18.38
N HIS A 269 -13.15 3.52 18.07
CA HIS A 269 -12.73 4.55 19.02
C HIS A 269 -13.66 5.78 18.94
N PRO A 270 -14.87 5.69 19.50
CA PRO A 270 -15.89 6.74 19.32
C PRO A 270 -15.50 8.09 19.92
N ASP A 271 -14.57 8.14 20.89
CA ASP A 271 -14.07 9.38 21.45
C ASP A 271 -13.21 10.14 20.43
N ASP A 272 -12.37 9.45 19.70
CA ASP A 272 -11.56 10.04 18.61
C ASP A 272 -12.47 10.50 17.47
N CYS A 273 -13.47 9.70 17.10
CA CYS A 273 -14.46 10.07 16.09
C CYS A 273 -15.16 11.38 16.48
N ARG A 274 -15.75 11.46 17.70
CA ARG A 274 -16.42 12.69 18.20
C ARG A 274 -15.46 13.89 18.25
N ARG A 275 -14.21 13.66 18.62
CA ARG A 275 -13.20 14.72 18.68
C ARG A 275 -12.88 15.27 17.28
N LEU A 276 -12.76 14.43 16.24
CA LEU A 276 -12.54 14.87 14.86
C LEU A 276 -13.77 15.56 14.25
N VAL A 277 -14.97 15.09 14.57
CA VAL A 277 -16.22 15.76 14.16
C VAL A 277 -16.32 17.15 14.77
N ALA A 278 -15.99 17.30 16.06
CA ALA A 278 -16.03 18.59 16.77
C ALA A 278 -14.88 19.54 16.34
N ARG A 279 -13.77 18.99 15.88
CA ARG A 279 -12.53 19.71 15.54
C ARG A 279 -11.94 19.22 14.22
N PRO A 280 -12.57 19.49 13.07
CA PRO A 280 -12.13 19.02 11.75
C PRO A 280 -10.69 19.45 11.38
N GLU A 281 -10.21 20.55 11.95
CA GLU A 281 -8.83 21.01 11.76
C GLU A 281 -7.75 20.02 12.26
N LEU A 282 -8.12 19.03 13.07
CA LEU A 282 -7.22 17.95 13.50
C LEU A 282 -7.09 16.84 12.46
N ILE A 283 -8.00 16.72 11.49
CA ILE A 283 -8.01 15.61 10.53
C ILE A 283 -6.65 15.46 9.81
N PRO A 284 -5.99 16.50 9.32
CA PRO A 284 -4.68 16.35 8.66
C PRO A 284 -3.63 15.72 9.58
N VAL A 285 -3.62 16.04 10.87
CA VAL A 285 -2.69 15.48 11.86
C VAL A 285 -3.06 14.03 12.20
N ALA A 286 -4.37 13.78 12.37
CA ALA A 286 -4.89 12.43 12.64
C ALA A 286 -4.58 11.45 11.48
N ILE A 287 -4.62 11.90 10.23
CA ILE A 287 -4.23 11.09 9.07
C ILE A 287 -2.77 10.62 9.15
N GLU A 288 -1.83 11.49 9.54
CA GLU A 288 -0.43 11.07 9.73
C GLU A 288 -0.31 10.02 10.86
N GLU A 289 -1.12 10.15 11.92
CA GLU A 289 -1.13 9.15 13.00
C GLU A 289 -1.78 7.84 12.58
N PHE A 290 -2.87 7.86 11.81
CA PHE A 290 -3.45 6.64 11.26
C PHE A 290 -2.49 5.95 10.30
N LEU A 291 -1.77 6.71 9.47
CA LEU A 291 -0.71 6.17 8.63
C LEU A 291 0.42 5.54 9.45
N ARG A 292 0.83 6.14 10.57
CA ARG A 292 1.81 5.54 11.47
C ARG A 292 1.29 4.24 12.07
N ALA A 293 0.15 4.29 12.72
CA ALA A 293 -0.39 3.19 13.51
C ALA A 293 -0.85 2.00 12.64
N TYR A 294 -1.35 2.27 11.45
CA TYR A 294 -1.93 1.31 10.52
C TYR A 294 -1.23 1.28 9.17
N ALA A 295 0.08 1.56 9.15
CA ALA A 295 0.86 1.52 7.90
C ALA A 295 0.50 0.28 7.09
N PRO A 296 -0.02 0.44 5.85
CA PRO A 296 -0.57 -0.71 5.14
C PRO A 296 0.50 -1.64 4.57
N VAL A 297 1.73 -1.16 4.39
CA VAL A 297 2.72 -1.79 3.49
C VAL A 297 3.85 -2.46 4.26
N THR A 298 4.14 -3.70 3.88
CA THR A 298 5.45 -4.34 4.06
C THR A 298 6.10 -4.51 2.69
N MET A 299 7.37 -4.13 2.56
CA MET A 299 8.12 -4.30 1.31
C MET A 299 9.26 -5.29 1.51
N ALA A 300 10.01 -5.57 0.45
CA ALA A 300 11.19 -6.41 0.53
C ALA A 300 12.39 -5.79 -0.18
N ARG A 301 13.55 -6.37 0.09
CA ARG A 301 14.80 -6.22 -0.64
C ARG A 301 15.42 -7.59 -0.82
N VAL A 302 16.37 -7.65 -1.75
CA VAL A 302 17.22 -8.83 -1.94
C VAL A 302 18.65 -8.43 -1.63
N VAL A 303 19.35 -9.25 -0.86
CA VAL A 303 20.76 -9.00 -0.55
C VAL A 303 21.59 -9.09 -1.82
N ALA A 304 22.25 -7.99 -2.18
CA ALA A 304 23.10 -7.90 -3.38
C ALA A 304 24.57 -8.23 -3.11
N LYS A 305 24.99 -8.09 -1.85
CA LYS A 305 26.38 -8.38 -1.43
C LYS A 305 26.36 -9.06 -0.08
N GLN A 306 27.02 -10.20 0.03
CA GLN A 306 27.22 -10.90 1.32
C GLN A 306 27.87 -9.96 2.35
N HIS A 307 27.28 -9.89 3.54
CA HIS A 307 27.79 -9.06 4.64
C HIS A 307 27.21 -9.50 5.98
N ASP A 308 27.84 -9.04 7.06
CA ASP A 308 27.28 -9.13 8.40
C ASP A 308 26.42 -7.89 8.68
N PHE A 309 25.15 -8.09 8.98
CA PHE A 309 24.22 -7.04 9.37
C PHE A 309 23.89 -7.16 10.86
N HIS A 310 24.60 -6.39 11.68
CA HIS A 310 24.44 -6.38 13.15
C HIS A 310 24.54 -7.78 13.80
N GLY A 311 25.48 -8.62 13.34
CA GLY A 311 25.67 -9.99 13.80
C GLY A 311 24.83 -11.04 13.06
N CYS A 312 24.10 -10.65 12.03
CA CYS A 312 23.32 -11.52 11.16
C CYS A 312 24.07 -11.74 9.84
N PRO A 313 24.56 -12.94 9.55
CA PRO A 313 25.29 -13.23 8.30
C PRO A 313 24.31 -13.34 7.14
N MET A 314 24.15 -12.27 6.36
CA MET A 314 23.30 -12.23 5.19
C MET A 314 24.06 -12.66 3.94
N GLU A 315 23.52 -13.65 3.22
CA GLU A 315 24.07 -14.14 1.98
C GLU A 315 23.44 -13.45 0.76
N VAL A 316 24.13 -13.50 -0.38
CA VAL A 316 23.57 -12.98 -1.63
C VAL A 316 22.28 -13.72 -1.96
N ASP A 317 21.28 -13.00 -2.43
CA ASP A 317 19.93 -13.47 -2.76
C ASP A 317 19.01 -13.78 -1.57
N ASP A 318 19.47 -13.58 -0.33
CA ASP A 318 18.57 -13.62 0.83
C ASP A 318 17.49 -12.55 0.72
N TRP A 319 16.27 -12.88 1.18
CA TRP A 319 15.21 -11.93 1.37
C TRP A 319 15.41 -11.07 2.63
N VAL A 320 15.14 -9.80 2.51
CA VAL A 320 15.04 -8.87 3.65
C VAL A 320 13.68 -8.18 3.61
N LEU A 321 12.83 -8.48 4.57
CA LEU A 321 11.53 -7.79 4.72
C LEU A 321 11.74 -6.39 5.29
N LEU A 322 11.03 -5.41 4.77
CA LEU A 322 10.95 -4.05 5.30
C LEU A 322 9.58 -3.82 5.94
N PRO A 323 9.39 -4.18 7.22
CA PRO A 323 8.12 -4.06 7.89
C PRO A 323 7.90 -2.65 8.42
N PHE A 324 7.47 -1.72 7.57
CA PHE A 324 7.16 -0.35 7.99
C PHE A 324 6.17 -0.27 9.16
N PRO A 325 5.16 -1.18 9.28
CA PRO A 325 4.32 -1.24 10.47
C PRO A 325 5.08 -1.51 11.77
N ALA A 326 6.12 -2.36 11.76
CA ALA A 326 6.98 -2.61 12.93
C ALA A 326 7.82 -1.37 13.26
N ALA A 327 8.51 -0.80 12.27
CA ALA A 327 9.30 0.41 12.43
C ALA A 327 8.49 1.57 13.05
N ASN A 328 7.21 1.69 12.68
CA ASN A 328 6.31 2.70 13.21
C ASN A 328 5.83 2.45 14.65
N ARG A 329 6.13 1.29 15.21
CA ARG A 329 5.81 0.90 16.60
C ARG A 329 7.06 0.80 17.49
N ASP A 330 8.21 1.20 16.97
CA ASP A 330 9.46 1.21 17.73
C ASP A 330 9.40 2.29 18.83
N PRO A 331 9.46 1.91 20.13
CA PRO A 331 9.42 2.85 21.24
C PRO A 331 10.67 3.74 21.32
N ALA A 332 11.77 3.35 20.65
CA ALA A 332 12.94 4.21 20.52
C ALA A 332 12.73 5.36 19.53
N ALA A 333 11.80 5.19 18.57
CA ALA A 333 11.48 6.19 17.57
C ALA A 333 10.23 7.02 17.89
N PHE A 334 9.26 6.45 18.63
CA PHE A 334 7.97 7.08 18.92
C PHE A 334 7.62 6.95 20.41
N ASP A 335 7.42 8.07 21.08
CA ASP A 335 6.83 8.06 22.42
C ASP A 335 5.42 7.47 22.37
N ARG A 336 5.07 6.57 23.33
CA ARG A 336 3.78 5.89 23.35
C ARG A 336 3.46 5.23 22.00
N ALA A 337 4.41 4.44 21.47
CA ALA A 337 4.37 3.90 20.10
C ALA A 337 3.14 3.03 19.83
N ASP A 338 2.61 2.34 20.86
CA ASP A 338 1.43 1.46 20.76
C ASP A 338 0.11 2.19 20.77
N GLU A 339 0.10 3.44 21.24
CA GLU A 339 -1.12 4.23 21.33
C GLU A 339 -1.34 5.03 20.04
N VAL A 340 -2.61 5.17 19.64
CA VAL A 340 -3.00 6.08 18.57
C VAL A 340 -3.36 7.43 19.18
N LEU A 341 -2.59 8.45 18.84
CA LEU A 341 -2.75 9.81 19.34
C LEU A 341 -3.11 10.71 18.16
N ILE A 342 -4.40 10.97 17.94
CA ILE A 342 -4.90 11.73 16.78
C ILE A 342 -4.38 13.19 16.70
N ASP A 343 -3.64 13.65 17.68
CA ASP A 343 -2.98 14.95 17.74
C ASP A 343 -1.46 14.85 17.90
N ARG A 344 -0.84 13.72 17.55
CA ARG A 344 0.61 13.53 17.56
C ARG A 344 1.29 14.49 16.56
N LEU A 345 2.07 15.43 17.05
CA LEU A 345 2.74 16.44 16.21
C LEU A 345 4.08 15.93 15.66
N GLU A 346 4.88 15.25 16.47
CA GLU A 346 6.15 14.68 16.03
C GLU A 346 5.91 13.26 15.52
N ASN A 347 5.77 13.15 14.20
CA ASN A 347 5.34 11.91 13.55
C ASN A 347 6.14 11.62 12.27
N ARG A 348 7.40 11.19 12.44
CA ARG A 348 8.29 10.82 11.32
C ARG A 348 8.10 9.36 10.91
N HIS A 349 6.87 8.98 10.66
CA HIS A 349 6.53 7.59 10.33
C HIS A 349 7.08 7.13 8.96
N ALA A 350 7.29 5.82 8.85
CA ALA A 350 7.78 5.14 7.66
C ALA A 350 6.66 4.58 6.75
N ALA A 351 5.38 4.97 6.94
CA ALA A 351 4.26 4.43 6.16
C ALA A 351 4.39 4.65 4.64
N PHE A 352 5.08 5.70 4.23
CA PHE A 352 5.39 5.97 2.83
C PHE A 352 6.74 5.39 2.38
N GLY A 353 7.30 4.46 3.13
CA GLY A 353 8.63 3.94 2.89
C GLY A 353 9.74 4.96 3.20
N LEU A 354 10.98 4.49 3.11
CA LEU A 354 12.20 5.24 3.39
C LEU A 354 13.18 5.14 2.21
N GLY A 355 14.25 5.95 2.23
CA GLY A 355 15.29 5.91 1.21
C GLY A 355 14.84 6.42 -0.16
N ILE A 356 15.52 5.95 -1.21
CA ILE A 356 15.30 6.39 -2.58
C ILE A 356 13.94 5.99 -3.14
N HIS A 357 13.32 4.95 -2.58
CA HIS A 357 12.00 4.43 -2.97
C HIS A 357 10.85 5.01 -2.12
N ARG A 358 11.08 6.05 -1.32
CA ARG A 358 9.99 6.72 -0.59
C ARG A 358 8.85 7.04 -1.56
N CYS A 359 7.61 6.75 -1.14
CA CYS A 359 6.40 6.80 -1.98
C CYS A 359 6.33 8.08 -2.83
N LEU A 360 6.18 7.89 -4.14
CA LEU A 360 6.05 8.95 -5.12
C LEU A 360 4.71 9.67 -4.95
N GLY A 361 3.63 8.90 -4.71
CA GLY A 361 2.25 9.37 -4.59
C GLY A 361 1.89 9.90 -3.20
N SER A 362 2.85 10.12 -2.29
CA SER A 362 2.55 10.48 -0.90
C SER A 362 1.72 11.77 -0.74
N ASN A 363 1.82 12.72 -1.67
CA ASN A 363 0.99 13.94 -1.66
C ASN A 363 -0.46 13.62 -2.05
N LEU A 364 -0.64 12.80 -3.09
CA LEU A 364 -1.96 12.36 -3.54
C LEU A 364 -2.66 11.53 -2.47
N ALA A 365 -1.99 10.52 -1.91
CA ALA A 365 -2.55 9.68 -0.86
C ALA A 365 -3.00 10.49 0.37
N ARG A 366 -2.22 11.50 0.79
CA ARG A 366 -2.62 12.40 1.88
C ARG A 366 -3.87 13.21 1.54
N LEU A 367 -3.96 13.69 0.31
CA LEU A 367 -5.13 14.42 -0.16
C LEU A 367 -6.37 13.52 -0.16
N GLU A 368 -6.27 12.32 -0.74
CA GLU A 368 -7.36 11.35 -0.79
C GLU A 368 -7.82 10.93 0.61
N LEU A 369 -6.88 10.57 1.50
CA LEU A 369 -7.20 10.22 2.88
C LEU A 369 -7.90 11.36 3.63
N ARG A 370 -7.35 12.57 3.55
CA ARG A 370 -7.94 13.73 4.20
C ARG A 370 -9.36 13.99 3.72
N VAL A 371 -9.55 14.09 2.41
CA VAL A 371 -10.87 14.37 1.83
C VAL A 371 -11.86 13.23 2.12
N ALA A 372 -11.42 11.98 2.03
CA ALA A 372 -12.27 10.83 2.32
C ALA A 372 -12.76 10.84 3.79
N VAL A 373 -11.90 11.14 4.75
CA VAL A 373 -12.29 11.20 6.16
C VAL A 373 -13.15 12.44 6.44
N GLU A 374 -12.82 13.61 5.87
CA GLU A 374 -13.62 14.83 6.00
C GLU A 374 -15.06 14.62 5.51
N GLU A 375 -15.24 14.13 4.28
CA GLU A 375 -16.57 13.92 3.69
C GLU A 375 -17.35 12.82 4.41
N PHE A 376 -16.65 11.76 4.86
CA PHE A 376 -17.28 10.68 5.62
C PHE A 376 -17.84 11.20 6.96
N LEU A 377 -17.03 11.89 7.76
CA LEU A 377 -17.45 12.43 9.06
C LEU A 377 -18.49 13.55 8.94
N ALA A 378 -18.42 14.36 7.88
CA ALA A 378 -19.45 15.38 7.61
C ALA A 378 -20.82 14.75 7.32
N ARG A 379 -20.86 13.56 6.71
CA ARG A 379 -22.11 12.89 6.30
C ARG A 379 -22.59 11.86 7.33
N ILE A 380 -21.66 11.18 8.01
CA ILE A 380 -21.90 10.12 9.01
C ILE A 380 -21.05 10.46 10.25
N PRO A 381 -21.52 11.40 11.11
CA PRO A 381 -20.72 11.86 12.24
C PRO A 381 -20.67 10.87 13.41
N GLU A 382 -21.59 9.91 13.48
CA GLU A 382 -21.66 8.90 14.53
C GLU A 382 -21.93 7.53 13.92
N PHE A 383 -21.03 6.60 14.17
CA PHE A 383 -21.10 5.21 13.68
C PHE A 383 -20.26 4.29 14.54
N GLU A 384 -20.50 3.00 14.41
CA GLU A 384 -19.77 1.94 15.10
C GLU A 384 -19.66 0.71 14.19
N LEU A 385 -18.86 -0.30 14.53
CA LEU A 385 -18.90 -1.58 13.83
C LEU A 385 -20.31 -2.17 13.89
N ALA A 386 -20.80 -2.72 12.78
CA ALA A 386 -22.13 -3.36 12.72
C ALA A 386 -22.21 -4.56 13.70
N ASN A 387 -21.11 -5.33 13.77
CA ASN A 387 -20.88 -6.31 14.83
C ASN A 387 -19.80 -5.78 15.79
N PRO A 388 -20.11 -5.50 17.06
CA PRO A 388 -19.12 -4.99 18.02
C PRO A 388 -17.94 -5.94 18.29
N ALA A 389 -18.07 -7.24 18.01
CA ALA A 389 -16.96 -8.19 18.11
C ALA A 389 -15.97 -8.07 16.93
N GLY A 390 -16.39 -7.44 15.82
CA GLY A 390 -15.58 -7.26 14.63
C GLY A 390 -15.33 -8.53 13.81
N ASP A 391 -16.07 -9.61 14.08
CA ASP A 391 -15.88 -10.90 13.40
C ASP A 391 -16.32 -10.88 11.92
N ASP A 392 -17.07 -9.87 11.52
CA ASP A 392 -17.51 -9.61 10.16
C ASP A 392 -16.58 -8.64 9.39
N VAL A 393 -15.55 -8.09 10.04
CA VAL A 393 -14.51 -7.34 9.38
C VAL A 393 -13.50 -8.30 8.77
N THR A 394 -13.28 -8.20 7.47
CA THR A 394 -12.23 -8.98 6.79
C THR A 394 -11.06 -8.09 6.39
N TRP A 395 -9.86 -8.62 6.51
CA TRP A 395 -8.62 -7.93 6.19
C TRP A 395 -7.93 -8.59 5.00
N SER A 396 -7.21 -7.81 4.21
CA SER A 396 -6.35 -8.34 3.14
C SER A 396 -5.25 -9.23 3.68
N VAL A 397 -4.74 -10.09 2.84
CA VAL A 397 -3.60 -10.97 3.10
C VAL A 397 -2.34 -10.44 2.40
N GLY A 398 -1.17 -10.81 2.90
CA GLY A 398 0.11 -10.51 2.24
C GLY A 398 0.67 -9.14 2.59
N GLN A 399 1.23 -8.47 1.58
CA GLN A 399 2.08 -7.30 1.79
C GLN A 399 1.33 -6.00 2.10
N ILE A 400 0.07 -5.93 1.70
CA ILE A 400 -0.78 -4.77 1.97
C ILE A 400 -1.84 -5.19 2.97
N ARG A 401 -1.92 -4.48 4.09
CA ARG A 401 -2.91 -4.75 5.12
C ARG A 401 -3.93 -3.63 5.23
N GLY A 402 -5.20 -3.98 5.01
CA GLY A 402 -6.34 -3.07 5.18
C GLY A 402 -7.67 -3.83 5.16
N PRO A 403 -8.75 -3.22 5.64
CA PRO A 403 -10.07 -3.86 5.60
C PRO A 403 -10.53 -4.05 4.15
N ARG A 404 -11.00 -5.25 3.84
CA ARG A 404 -11.67 -5.60 2.57
C ARG A 404 -13.17 -5.57 2.71
N VAL A 405 -13.67 -5.89 3.90
CA VAL A 405 -15.07 -5.76 4.31
C VAL A 405 -15.08 -5.04 5.63
N LEU A 406 -15.83 -3.93 5.74
CA LEU A 406 -15.94 -3.10 6.94
C LEU A 406 -17.39 -2.68 7.16
N PRO A 407 -18.25 -3.57 7.68
CA PRO A 407 -19.63 -3.24 7.97
C PRO A 407 -19.71 -2.28 9.16
N ILE A 408 -20.33 -1.13 8.96
CA ILE A 408 -20.57 -0.16 10.02
C ILE A 408 -22.05 0.13 10.13
N ARG A 409 -22.50 0.42 11.35
CA ARG A 409 -23.85 0.87 11.67
C ARG A 409 -23.82 2.37 11.94
N ILE A 410 -24.70 3.08 11.26
CA ILE A 410 -24.93 4.53 11.45
C ILE A 410 -25.83 4.72 12.68
N LEU A 411 -25.44 5.56 13.63
CA LEU A 411 -26.14 5.83 14.89
C LEU A 411 -27.17 6.96 14.79
#